data_79ea8c4218424c7745a3d7c6d6b99db0
#
_entry.id   79ea8c4218424c7745a3d7c6d6b99db0
#
_cell.length_a   1.000
_cell.length_b   1.000
_cell.length_c   1.000
_cell.angle_alpha   90.00
_cell.angle_beta   90.00
_cell.angle_gamma   90.00
#
_symmetry.space_group_name_H-M   'P 1'
#
loop_
_entity.id
_entity.type
_entity.pdbx_description
1 polymer ?
#
loop_
_entity_poly.entity_id
_entity_poly.type
_entity_poly.pdbx_seq_one_letter_code
_entity_poly.pdbx_strand_id
1 'polypeptide(L)'
;MDNKTLSDFMPKVISEGEITYGEISSSQLVTLTNDHIIKVLTDIKDPEMDMNIYDLGLIYDISIDNFNNIKIIMTLTTVNCPVADSFPLEVAKKVHELKNVGQVSIKLTFQPPWNKDMMSENAKLALGF
;
A
#
# COMPACT_ATOMS: atom_id res chain seq x y z
N MET A 1 10.52 16.52 23.61
CA MET A 1 10.37 16.15 23.36
C MET A 1 9.92 15.46 22.87
N ASP A 2 9.57 15.13 22.95
CA ASP A 2 9.33 14.49 22.28
C ASP A 2 8.17 13.81 22.26
N ASN A 3 7.05 14.32 22.06
CA ASN A 3 5.82 13.80 21.85
C ASN A 3 5.77 12.81 20.81
N LYS A 4 6.60 12.92 19.84
CA LYS A 4 6.60 12.01 18.82
C LYS A 4 7.09 10.66 19.27
N THR A 5 7.91 10.64 20.28
CA THR A 5 8.35 9.40 20.82
C THR A 5 7.22 8.59 21.39
N LEU A 6 6.32 9.26 22.06
CA LEU A 6 5.18 8.61 22.61
C LEU A 6 4.31 8.05 21.53
N SER A 7 4.09 8.80 20.49
CA SER A 7 3.31 8.33 19.37
C SER A 7 3.90 7.11 18.74
N ASP A 8 5.21 7.04 18.66
CA ASP A 8 5.85 5.92 18.03
C ASP A 8 5.68 4.65 18.83
N PHE A 9 5.48 4.76 20.11
CA PHE A 9 5.28 3.60 20.95
C PHE A 9 3.85 3.14 21.05
N MET A 10 2.92 3.94 20.58
CA MET A 10 1.53 3.55 20.64
C MET A 10 1.26 2.41 19.70
N PRO A 11 0.50 1.42 20.14
CA PRO A 11 0.13 0.35 19.22
C PRO A 11 -0.66 0.91 18.08
N LYS A 12 -0.43 0.40 16.92
CA LYS A 12 -1.14 0.87 15.77
C LYS A 12 -2.57 0.40 15.80
N VAL A 13 -3.46 1.29 15.42
CA VAL A 13 -4.84 0.93 15.26
C VAL A 13 -4.95 0.15 13.98
N ILE A 14 -5.42 -1.06 14.06
CA ILE A 14 -5.43 -1.94 12.92
C ILE A 14 -6.43 -1.49 11.87
N SER A 15 -7.56 -0.94 12.29
CA SER A 15 -8.60 -0.58 11.34
C SER A 15 -8.15 0.47 10.34
N GLU A 16 -7.38 1.46 10.80
CA GLU A 16 -6.84 2.46 9.88
C GLU A 16 -5.54 2.94 10.46
N GLY A 17 -4.59 3.21 9.61
CA GLY A 17 -3.32 3.71 10.05
C GLY A 17 -2.39 3.91 8.90
N GLU A 18 -1.26 4.47 9.19
CA GLU A 18 -0.27 4.73 8.17
C GLU A 18 1.06 4.18 8.63
N ILE A 19 1.72 3.42 7.78
CA ILE A 19 3.08 2.97 8.06
C ILE A 19 4.01 3.55 7.03
N THR A 20 5.27 3.69 7.39
CA THR A 20 6.28 4.18 6.46
C THR A 20 7.45 3.23 6.45
N TYR A 21 8.15 3.18 5.34
CA TYR A 21 9.34 2.36 5.18
C TYR A 21 10.37 3.14 4.38
N GLY A 22 11.62 3.12 4.83
CA GLY A 22 12.67 3.86 4.19
C GLY A 22 12.74 5.28 4.70
N GLU A 23 13.68 6.04 4.17
CA GLU A 23 13.91 7.41 4.61
C GLU A 23 13.42 8.38 3.58
N ILE A 24 12.89 9.50 4.06
CA ILE A 24 12.45 10.55 3.16
C ILE A 24 13.64 11.01 2.33
N SER A 25 13.43 11.07 1.03
CA SER A 25 14.43 11.59 0.12
C SER A 25 14.22 13.08 -0.06
N SER A 26 15.31 13.82 -0.10
CA SER A 26 15.25 15.24 -0.41
C SER A 26 16.06 15.56 -1.65
N SER A 27 16.56 14.54 -2.34
CA SER A 27 17.32 14.72 -3.57
C SER A 27 16.46 14.34 -4.75
N GLN A 28 16.42 15.19 -5.75
CA GLN A 28 15.65 14.88 -6.93
C GLN A 28 16.43 13.89 -7.79
N LEU A 29 15.82 12.75 -8.02
CA LEU A 29 16.42 11.69 -8.81
C LEU A 29 15.61 11.48 -10.07
N VAL A 30 15.84 10.37 -10.75
CA VAL A 30 15.01 10.00 -11.88
C VAL A 30 13.59 9.82 -11.37
N THR A 31 12.65 10.52 -11.99
CA THR A 31 11.27 10.48 -11.53
C THR A 31 10.63 9.13 -11.82
N LEU A 32 10.06 8.54 -10.80
CA LEU A 32 9.27 7.33 -10.96
C LEU A 32 7.86 7.73 -11.42
N THR A 33 7.22 6.81 -12.12
CA THR A 33 5.85 7.03 -12.57
C THR A 33 4.93 6.06 -11.85
N ASN A 34 3.64 6.35 -11.91
CA ASN A 34 2.66 5.45 -11.34
C ASN A 34 2.76 4.06 -11.95
N ASP A 35 3.11 3.97 -13.22
CA ASP A 35 3.22 2.67 -13.88
C ASP A 35 4.27 1.78 -13.23
N HIS A 36 5.37 2.37 -12.79
CA HIS A 36 6.40 1.61 -12.10
C HIS A 36 5.85 1.01 -10.81
N ILE A 37 5.05 1.80 -10.09
CA ILE A 37 4.48 1.36 -8.83
C ILE A 37 3.42 0.30 -9.08
N ILE A 38 2.56 0.52 -10.06
CA ILE A 38 1.50 -0.42 -10.39
C ILE A 38 2.07 -1.78 -10.76
N LYS A 39 3.18 -1.78 -11.49
CA LYS A 39 3.80 -3.02 -11.87
C LYS A 39 4.25 -3.83 -10.66
N VAL A 40 4.80 -3.16 -9.65
CA VAL A 40 5.17 -3.85 -8.42
C VAL A 40 3.92 -4.39 -7.72
N LEU A 41 2.87 -3.57 -7.67
CA LEU A 41 1.66 -3.97 -6.96
C LEU A 41 0.98 -5.15 -7.63
N THR A 42 1.12 -5.31 -8.93
CA THR A 42 0.54 -6.47 -9.62
C THR A 42 1.31 -7.75 -9.33
N ASP A 43 2.46 -7.65 -8.67
CA ASP A 43 3.22 -8.83 -8.27
C ASP A 43 2.97 -9.22 -6.82
N ILE A 44 2.15 -8.44 -6.10
CA ILE A 44 1.87 -8.72 -4.69
C ILE A 44 0.48 -9.32 -4.59
N LYS A 45 0.38 -10.52 -4.04
CA LYS A 45 -0.90 -11.20 -3.94
C LYS A 45 -1.49 -11.07 -2.55
N ASP A 46 -2.81 -10.92 -2.51
CA ASP A 46 -3.55 -10.96 -1.26
C ASP A 46 -3.54 -12.41 -0.77
N PRO A 47 -3.19 -12.66 0.49
CA PRO A 47 -3.06 -14.02 0.98
C PRO A 47 -4.39 -14.77 1.01
N GLU A 48 -5.51 -14.08 1.06
CA GLU A 48 -6.81 -14.74 1.14
C GLU A 48 -7.43 -14.97 -0.23
N MET A 49 -7.22 -14.06 -1.16
CA MET A 49 -7.88 -14.11 -2.45
C MET A 49 -7.00 -14.70 -3.55
N ASP A 50 -5.72 -14.84 -3.30
CA ASP A 50 -4.76 -15.38 -4.28
C ASP A 50 -4.79 -14.60 -5.59
N MET A 51 -4.96 -13.31 -5.51
CA MET A 51 -4.99 -12.43 -6.66
C MET A 51 -4.22 -11.17 -6.30
N ASN A 52 -3.56 -10.55 -7.28
CA ASN A 52 -2.75 -9.39 -6.98
C ASN A 52 -3.61 -8.23 -6.48
N ILE A 53 -3.02 -7.44 -5.60
CA ILE A 53 -3.76 -6.42 -4.87
C ILE A 53 -4.23 -5.28 -5.76
N TYR A 54 -3.55 -5.05 -6.87
CA TYR A 54 -3.97 -3.99 -7.77
C TYR A 54 -5.26 -4.37 -8.50
N ASP A 55 -5.30 -5.57 -9.06
CA ASP A 55 -6.48 -6.04 -9.78
C ASP A 55 -7.66 -6.30 -8.85
N LEU A 56 -7.38 -6.61 -7.59
CA LEU A 56 -8.45 -6.75 -6.60
C LEU A 56 -9.12 -5.42 -6.28
N GLY A 57 -8.47 -4.30 -6.64
CA GLY A 57 -9.04 -3.00 -6.33
C GLY A 57 -8.74 -2.55 -4.92
N LEU A 58 -7.68 -3.06 -4.33
CA LEU A 58 -7.31 -2.68 -2.97
C LEU A 58 -6.53 -1.38 -2.91
N ILE A 59 -6.05 -0.89 -4.05
CA ILE A 59 -5.24 0.32 -4.09
C ILE A 59 -6.14 1.48 -4.48
N TYR A 60 -6.33 2.41 -3.56
CA TYR A 60 -7.23 3.53 -3.79
C TYR A 60 -6.54 4.75 -4.36
N ASP A 61 -5.28 4.96 -4.06
CA ASP A 61 -4.57 6.11 -4.59
C ASP A 61 -3.06 5.88 -4.52
N ILE A 62 -2.34 6.46 -5.46
CA ILE A 62 -0.89 6.43 -5.50
C ILE A 62 -0.39 7.84 -5.76
N SER A 63 0.47 8.36 -4.91
CA SER A 63 1.07 9.68 -5.07
C SER A 63 2.58 9.57 -5.01
N ILE A 64 3.27 10.26 -5.90
CA ILE A 64 4.72 10.29 -5.93
C ILE A 64 5.13 11.75 -5.96
N ASP A 65 5.98 12.17 -5.01
CA ASP A 65 6.43 13.56 -5.00
C ASP A 65 7.66 13.71 -5.88
N ASN A 66 8.21 14.93 -5.91
CA ASN A 66 9.33 15.23 -6.79
C ASN A 66 10.62 14.55 -6.38
N PHE A 67 10.66 13.97 -5.20
CA PHE A 67 11.86 13.31 -4.70
C PHE A 67 11.66 11.80 -4.61
N ASN A 68 10.63 11.30 -5.29
CA ASN A 68 10.31 9.86 -5.33
C ASN A 68 9.92 9.29 -3.97
N ASN A 69 9.39 10.12 -3.10
CA ASN A 69 8.72 9.62 -1.91
C ASN A 69 7.31 9.24 -2.33
N ILE A 70 6.87 8.06 -1.95
CA ILE A 70 5.64 7.45 -2.46
C ILE A 70 4.63 7.33 -1.35
N LYS A 71 3.38 7.67 -1.65
CA LYS A 71 2.29 7.45 -0.72
C LYS A 71 1.22 6.64 -1.41
N ILE A 72 0.80 5.57 -0.78
CA ILE A 72 -0.24 4.68 -1.31
C ILE A 72 -1.35 4.59 -0.28
N ILE A 73 -2.58 4.76 -0.73
CA ILE A 73 -3.76 4.56 0.12
C ILE A 73 -4.39 3.26 -0.34
N MET A 74 -4.56 2.33 0.58
CA MET A 74 -5.07 1.01 0.23
C MET A 74 -6.03 0.51 1.29
N THR A 75 -6.74 -0.55 0.95
CA THR A 75 -7.65 -1.20 1.87
C THR A 75 -7.37 -2.70 1.86
N LEU A 76 -8.15 -3.44 2.63
CA LEU A 76 -8.09 -4.90 2.67
C LEU A 76 -9.47 -5.45 2.36
N THR A 77 -9.53 -6.72 1.98
CA THR A 77 -10.80 -7.33 1.63
C THR A 77 -11.70 -7.51 2.84
N THR A 78 -11.12 -7.53 4.04
CA THR A 78 -11.91 -7.62 5.26
C THR A 78 -11.19 -6.87 6.37
N VAL A 79 -11.97 -6.25 7.25
CA VAL A 79 -11.40 -5.50 8.38
C VAL A 79 -10.82 -6.43 9.43
N ASN A 80 -11.17 -7.71 9.38
CA ASN A 80 -10.69 -8.68 10.35
C ASN A 80 -9.57 -9.55 9.80
N CYS A 81 -8.90 -9.10 8.75
CA CYS A 81 -7.83 -9.86 8.16
C CYS A 81 -6.70 -10.04 9.15
N PRO A 82 -6.24 -11.27 9.39
CA PRO A 82 -5.18 -11.49 10.36
C PRO A 82 -3.84 -10.89 9.98
N VAL A 83 -3.67 -10.50 8.74
CA VAL A 83 -2.43 -9.86 8.30
C VAL A 83 -2.57 -8.35 8.18
N ALA A 84 -3.63 -7.79 8.76
CA ALA A 84 -3.90 -6.36 8.61
C ALA A 84 -2.79 -5.48 9.15
N ASP A 85 -2.08 -5.95 10.18
CA ASP A 85 -1.01 -5.15 10.77
C ASP A 85 0.33 -5.36 10.08
N SER A 86 0.50 -6.44 9.32
CA SER A 86 1.79 -6.74 8.69
C SER A 86 1.77 -6.58 7.18
N PHE A 87 0.63 -6.77 6.54
CA PHE A 87 0.57 -6.74 5.10
C PHE A 87 0.92 -5.39 4.50
N PRO A 88 0.46 -4.26 5.06
CA PRO A 88 0.88 -2.97 4.52
C PRO A 88 2.39 -2.77 4.56
N LEU A 89 3.06 -3.31 5.58
CA LEU A 89 4.51 -3.22 5.65
C LEU A 89 5.15 -4.03 4.54
N GLU A 90 4.60 -5.20 4.23
CA GLU A 90 5.09 -6.01 3.12
C GLU A 90 4.97 -5.25 1.81
N VAL A 91 3.84 -4.59 1.60
CA VAL A 91 3.63 -3.80 0.39
C VAL A 91 4.67 -2.69 0.31
N ALA A 92 4.90 -1.99 1.42
CA ALA A 92 5.87 -0.90 1.45
C ALA A 92 7.27 -1.40 1.12
N LYS A 93 7.64 -2.54 1.66
CA LYS A 93 8.96 -3.10 1.40
C LYS A 93 9.13 -3.46 -0.06
N LYS A 94 8.12 -4.05 -0.67
CA LYS A 94 8.18 -4.42 -2.07
C LYS A 94 8.31 -3.20 -2.96
N VAL A 95 7.55 -2.16 -2.68
CA VAL A 95 7.64 -0.94 -3.47
C VAL A 95 9.01 -0.30 -3.28
N HIS A 96 9.54 -0.37 -2.07
CA HIS A 96 10.84 0.23 -1.77
C HIS A 96 11.98 -0.47 -2.50
N GLU A 97 11.76 -1.67 -3.00
CA GLU A 97 12.77 -2.38 -3.76
C GLU A 97 13.04 -1.74 -5.13
N LEU A 98 12.15 -0.89 -5.60
CA LEU A 98 12.40 -0.17 -6.84
C LEU A 98 13.57 0.78 -6.66
N LYS A 99 14.29 1.02 -7.74
CA LYS A 99 15.41 1.95 -7.68
C LYS A 99 14.91 3.37 -7.51
N ASN A 100 15.68 4.15 -6.78
CA ASN A 100 15.44 5.58 -6.62
C ASN A 100 14.21 5.93 -5.80
N VAL A 101 13.72 4.98 -5.02
CA VAL A 101 12.58 5.24 -4.14
C VAL A 101 13.09 5.86 -2.84
N GLY A 102 12.43 6.92 -2.39
CA GLY A 102 12.70 7.50 -1.09
C GLY A 102 11.91 6.77 -0.02
N GLN A 103 11.02 7.48 0.66
CA GLN A 103 10.19 6.84 1.68
C GLN A 103 8.89 6.35 1.06
N VAL A 104 8.43 5.20 1.51
CA VAL A 104 7.14 4.67 1.09
C VAL A 104 6.19 4.74 2.27
N SER A 105 5.05 5.40 2.09
CA SER A 105 4.01 5.49 3.11
C SER A 105 2.79 4.75 2.62
N ILE A 106 2.28 3.85 3.45
CA ILE A 106 1.06 3.12 3.13
C ILE A 106 0.00 3.51 4.15
N LYS A 107 -1.07 4.10 3.68
CA LYS A 107 -2.19 4.44 4.55
C LYS A 107 -3.29 3.41 4.33
N LEU A 108 -3.69 2.74 5.40
CA LEU A 108 -4.75 1.75 5.36
C LEU A 108 -6.06 2.44 5.70
N THR A 109 -7.08 2.25 4.86
CA THR A 109 -8.40 2.81 5.12
C THR A 109 -9.46 1.79 4.78
N PHE A 110 -10.61 1.89 5.44
CA PHE A 110 -11.77 1.06 5.13
C PHE A 110 -12.94 1.91 4.65
N GLN A 111 -12.63 3.13 4.18
CA GLN A 111 -13.65 4.03 3.63
C GLN A 111 -13.22 4.45 2.22
N PRO A 112 -13.97 4.06 1.20
CA PRO A 112 -15.14 3.17 1.25
C PRO A 112 -14.72 1.73 1.48
N PRO A 113 -15.61 0.89 2.01
CA PRO A 113 -15.26 -0.51 2.20
C PRO A 113 -15.12 -1.21 0.87
N TRP A 114 -14.22 -2.16 0.82
CA TRP A 114 -13.97 -2.91 -0.41
C TRP A 114 -15.16 -3.81 -0.75
N ASN A 115 -15.44 -3.93 -2.05
CA ASN A 115 -16.43 -4.89 -2.51
C ASN A 115 -15.99 -5.44 -3.87
N LYS A 116 -16.66 -6.47 -4.33
CA LYS A 116 -16.28 -7.18 -5.54
C LYS A 116 -16.33 -6.32 -6.79
N ASP A 117 -17.15 -5.30 -6.79
CA ASP A 117 -17.27 -4.45 -7.97
C ASP A 117 -16.01 -3.62 -8.20
N MET A 118 -15.13 -3.55 -7.22
CA MET A 118 -13.90 -2.80 -7.34
C MET A 118 -12.82 -3.57 -8.08
N MET A 119 -13.04 -4.87 -8.30
CA MET A 119 -12.05 -5.69 -8.99
C MET A 119 -12.00 -5.37 -10.47
N SER A 120 -10.82 -5.56 -11.06
CA SER A 120 -10.67 -5.43 -12.50
C SER A 120 -11.42 -6.57 -13.20
N GLU A 121 -11.64 -6.41 -14.50
CA GLU A 121 -12.28 -7.46 -15.28
C GLU A 121 -11.50 -8.76 -15.19
N ASN A 122 -10.18 -8.66 -15.26
CA ASN A 122 -9.35 -9.85 -15.20
C ASN A 122 -9.51 -10.56 -13.86
N ALA A 123 -9.57 -9.81 -12.78
CA ALA A 123 -9.72 -10.41 -11.46
C ALA A 123 -11.08 -11.09 -11.33
N LYS A 124 -12.13 -10.44 -11.84
CA LYS A 124 -13.46 -11.01 -11.78
C LYS A 124 -13.51 -12.33 -12.53
N LEU A 125 -12.94 -12.36 -13.72
CA LEU A 125 -12.93 -13.58 -14.51
C LEU A 125 -12.13 -14.68 -13.83
N ALA A 126 -10.99 -14.35 -13.29
CA ALA A 126 -10.12 -15.34 -12.67
C ALA A 126 -10.74 -15.94 -11.42
N LEU A 127 -11.51 -15.15 -10.69
CA LEU A 127 -12.10 -15.60 -9.42
C LEU A 127 -13.54 -16.08 -9.58
N GLY A 128 -14.08 -16.02 -10.79
CA GLY A 128 -15.42 -16.55 -11.05
C GLY A 128 -16.56 -15.62 -10.68
N PHE A 129 -16.30 -14.34 -10.68
CA PHE A 129 -17.35 -13.36 -10.37
C PHE A 129 -17.93 -12.72 -11.60
#